data_e1e3c2e36996d07b7a588b9512f36800
#
_entry.id   e1e3c2e36996d07b7a588b9512f36800
#
_cell.length_a   1.000
_cell.length_b   1.000
_cell.length_c   1.000
_cell.angle_alpha   90.00
_cell.angle_beta   90.00
_cell.angle_gamma   90.00
#
_symmetry.space_group_name_H-M   'P 1'
#
loop_
_entity.id
_entity.type
_entity.pdbx_description
1 polymer ?
#
loop_
_entity_poly.entity_id
_entity_poly.type
_entity_poly.pdbx_seq_one_letter_code
_entity_poly.pdbx_strand_id
1 'polypeptide(L)'
;MSAEIIIGIVLGMLVLSLGFYLFSVVFASHCVYTATLTRKNKEQWGRTVSEATPWQLQMDKEGLEWQKQHDAYKKDVHIVNEGFNLYGEYYDMGYDKAVMILSGRTESLRYGYYFAKPYSEWGMNVLVVDPRAHGLSDGKYNTVGFEESKDDLAWVKFLHETYHIESIVYHGICIGAAGGMYAITSENCPEYIKGIVTEGMFANFGESMKNHLIERKKLMFPIMQCIDFWMKHYTGHSMMKGPIDVIDGMEKPILMIQSKMDPYSTVENAKKLFEKCPSKEKQLVLYETGGHSQLRYTDSEKYDLAIKDFLTRIFPTK
;
A
#
# COMPACT_ATOMS: atom_id res chain seq x y z
N MET A 1 -17.04 -46.22 39.40
CA MET A 1 -15.81 -45.59 38.88
C MET A 1 -15.22 -44.78 40.02
N SER A 2 -13.95 -44.96 40.35
CA SER A 2 -13.34 -44.19 41.46
C SER A 2 -13.26 -42.70 41.09
N ALA A 3 -13.28 -41.80 42.08
CA ALA A 3 -13.14 -40.34 41.83
C ALA A 3 -11.87 -40.01 41.05
N GLU A 4 -10.79 -40.74 41.29
CA GLU A 4 -9.51 -40.57 40.56
C GLU A 4 -9.63 -40.85 39.06
N ILE A 5 -10.40 -41.88 38.64
CA ILE A 5 -10.65 -42.21 37.25
C ILE A 5 -11.48 -41.08 36.57
N ILE A 6 -12.51 -40.58 37.28
CA ILE A 6 -13.33 -39.46 36.77
C ILE A 6 -12.47 -38.23 36.58
N ILE A 7 -11.64 -37.85 37.56
CA ILE A 7 -10.72 -36.72 37.49
C ILE A 7 -9.76 -36.87 36.31
N GLY A 8 -9.18 -38.05 36.12
CA GLY A 8 -8.28 -38.35 35.02
C GLY A 8 -8.93 -38.19 33.64
N ILE A 9 -10.18 -38.66 33.48
CA ILE A 9 -10.96 -38.50 32.25
C ILE A 9 -11.24 -37.01 31.98
N VAL A 10 -11.68 -36.26 33.01
CA VAL A 10 -11.98 -34.82 32.87
C VAL A 10 -10.73 -34.03 32.49
N LEU A 11 -9.59 -34.28 33.15
CA LEU A 11 -8.32 -33.65 32.80
C LEU A 11 -7.88 -33.99 31.37
N GLY A 12 -8.00 -35.26 30.97
CA GLY A 12 -7.72 -35.69 29.58
C GLY A 12 -8.58 -34.97 28.56
N MET A 13 -9.89 -34.83 28.81
CA MET A 13 -10.80 -34.08 27.94
C MET A 13 -10.45 -32.61 27.88
N LEU A 14 -10.05 -31.99 29.00
CA LEU A 14 -9.63 -30.58 29.02
C LEU A 14 -8.37 -30.34 28.20
N VAL A 15 -7.37 -31.23 28.33
CA VAL A 15 -6.12 -31.16 27.54
C VAL A 15 -6.41 -31.32 26.05
N LEU A 16 -7.23 -32.30 25.68
CA LEU A 16 -7.63 -32.51 24.28
C LEU A 16 -8.39 -31.30 23.72
N SER A 17 -9.32 -30.75 24.50
CA SER A 17 -10.10 -29.56 24.11
C SER A 17 -9.20 -28.32 23.94
N LEU A 18 -8.24 -28.12 24.84
CA LEU A 18 -7.27 -27.04 24.73
C LEU A 18 -6.36 -27.23 23.50
N GLY A 19 -5.90 -28.46 23.28
CA GLY A 19 -5.08 -28.82 22.10
C GLY A 19 -5.82 -28.54 20.79
N PHE A 20 -7.08 -28.96 20.70
CA PHE A 20 -7.94 -28.67 19.54
C PHE A 20 -8.21 -27.18 19.35
N TYR A 21 -8.45 -26.45 20.44
CA TYR A 21 -8.61 -24.98 20.38
C TYR A 21 -7.36 -24.28 19.85
N LEU A 22 -6.19 -24.59 20.39
CA LEU A 22 -4.91 -24.03 19.95
C LEU A 22 -4.63 -24.35 18.47
N PHE A 23 -4.84 -25.59 18.06
CA PHE A 23 -4.71 -26.00 16.67
C PHE A 23 -5.66 -25.17 15.76
N SER A 24 -6.92 -25.04 16.15
CA SER A 24 -7.92 -24.30 15.39
C SER A 24 -7.55 -22.83 15.23
N VAL A 25 -7.03 -22.19 16.28
CA VAL A 25 -6.56 -20.80 16.23
C VAL A 25 -5.37 -20.64 15.28
N VAL A 26 -4.35 -21.50 15.41
CA VAL A 26 -3.17 -21.47 14.54
C VAL A 26 -3.56 -21.70 13.08
N PHE A 27 -4.41 -22.69 12.82
CA PHE A 27 -4.91 -22.98 11.48
C PHE A 27 -5.75 -21.80 10.89
N ALA A 28 -6.70 -21.28 11.66
CA ALA A 28 -7.52 -20.16 11.22
C ALA A 28 -6.68 -18.90 10.93
N SER A 29 -5.70 -18.60 11.79
CA SER A 29 -4.79 -17.47 11.57
C SER A 29 -3.93 -17.65 10.31
N HIS A 30 -3.48 -18.86 10.01
CA HIS A 30 -2.77 -19.17 8.77
C HIS A 30 -3.66 -18.97 7.55
N CYS A 31 -4.94 -19.41 7.62
CA CYS A 31 -5.91 -19.16 6.55
C CYS A 31 -6.14 -17.65 6.32
N VAL A 32 -6.25 -16.85 7.38
CA VAL A 32 -6.38 -15.39 7.27
C VAL A 32 -5.13 -14.78 6.65
N TYR A 33 -3.93 -15.15 7.14
CA TYR A 33 -2.67 -14.68 6.59
C TYR A 33 -2.57 -14.99 5.08
N THR A 34 -2.79 -16.25 4.69
CA THR A 34 -2.69 -16.66 3.29
C THR A 34 -3.74 -16.03 2.39
N ALA A 35 -4.94 -15.79 2.91
CA ALA A 35 -6.00 -15.11 2.15
C ALA A 35 -5.74 -13.62 1.94
N THR A 36 -4.99 -12.99 2.86
CA THR A 36 -4.79 -11.53 2.88
C THR A 36 -3.45 -11.09 2.29
N LEU A 37 -2.38 -11.84 2.53
CA LEU A 37 -1.00 -11.42 2.25
C LEU A 37 -0.22 -12.43 1.38
N THR A 38 -0.89 -13.46 0.85
CA THR A 38 -0.22 -14.45 -0.01
C THR A 38 -0.98 -14.59 -1.33
N ARG A 39 -0.28 -14.40 -2.44
CA ARG A 39 -0.81 -14.67 -3.78
C ARG A 39 -0.87 -16.17 -4.02
N LYS A 40 -2.04 -16.68 -4.37
CA LYS A 40 -2.28 -18.11 -4.62
C LYS A 40 -2.08 -18.52 -6.08
N ASN A 41 -2.44 -17.61 -7.01
CA ASN A 41 -2.32 -17.81 -8.45
C ASN A 41 -2.16 -16.45 -9.15
N LYS A 42 -1.91 -16.44 -10.46
CA LYS A 42 -1.66 -15.20 -11.22
C LYS A 42 -2.93 -14.34 -11.42
N GLU A 43 -4.11 -14.89 -11.32
CA GLU A 43 -5.38 -14.16 -11.43
C GLU A 43 -5.69 -13.37 -10.15
N GLN A 44 -5.26 -13.89 -9.01
CA GLN A 44 -5.40 -13.19 -7.75
C GLN A 44 -4.52 -11.93 -7.74
N TRP A 45 -5.11 -10.79 -7.36
CA TRP A 45 -4.45 -9.48 -7.41
C TRP A 45 -3.96 -9.11 -8.81
N GLY A 46 -4.70 -9.61 -9.81
CA GLY A 46 -4.49 -9.31 -11.21
C GLY A 46 -5.14 -7.99 -11.62
N ARG A 47 -5.40 -7.87 -12.92
CA ARG A 47 -5.93 -6.64 -13.53
C ARG A 47 -7.46 -6.61 -13.65
N THR A 48 -8.17 -7.48 -12.94
CA THR A 48 -9.63 -7.52 -12.92
C THR A 48 -10.18 -6.74 -11.75
N VAL A 49 -11.23 -5.97 -11.99
CA VAL A 49 -11.96 -5.20 -10.96
C VAL A 49 -13.28 -5.90 -10.68
N SER A 50 -13.69 -5.93 -9.41
CA SER A 50 -14.93 -6.58 -9.00
C SER A 50 -16.15 -5.76 -9.42
N GLU A 51 -17.08 -6.41 -10.15
CA GLU A 51 -18.36 -5.79 -10.51
C GLU A 51 -19.25 -5.51 -9.30
N ALA A 52 -18.99 -6.16 -8.17
CA ALA A 52 -19.73 -5.94 -6.92
C ALA A 52 -19.40 -4.60 -6.24
N THR A 53 -18.43 -3.85 -6.74
CA THR A 53 -17.98 -2.60 -6.13
C THR A 53 -18.11 -1.42 -7.11
N PRO A 54 -19.27 -0.75 -7.17
CA PRO A 54 -19.58 0.27 -8.18
C PRO A 54 -18.56 1.41 -8.26
N TRP A 55 -18.04 1.87 -7.11
CA TRP A 55 -17.05 2.94 -7.08
C TRP A 55 -15.71 2.50 -7.69
N GLN A 56 -15.27 1.24 -7.46
CA GLN A 56 -14.06 0.70 -8.10
C GLN A 56 -14.23 0.57 -9.61
N LEU A 57 -15.40 0.15 -10.09
CA LEU A 57 -15.72 0.10 -11.52
C LEU A 57 -15.65 1.47 -12.18
N GLN A 58 -16.16 2.51 -11.49
CA GLN A 58 -16.10 3.87 -12.01
C GLN A 58 -14.65 4.37 -12.07
N MET A 59 -13.87 4.16 -11.00
CA MET A 59 -12.44 4.51 -10.97
C MET A 59 -11.65 3.77 -12.06
N ASP A 60 -11.93 2.49 -12.25
CA ASP A 60 -11.31 1.66 -13.29
C ASP A 60 -11.64 2.18 -14.69
N LYS A 61 -12.91 2.51 -14.94
CA LYS A 61 -13.36 3.07 -16.21
C LYS A 61 -12.66 4.39 -16.53
N GLU A 62 -12.60 5.31 -15.58
CA GLU A 62 -11.93 6.60 -15.77
C GLU A 62 -10.40 6.42 -15.93
N GLY A 63 -9.82 5.49 -15.19
CA GLY A 63 -8.40 5.16 -15.34
C GLY A 63 -8.08 4.58 -16.73
N LEU A 64 -8.91 3.67 -17.24
CA LEU A 64 -8.76 3.14 -18.61
C LEU A 64 -8.99 4.20 -19.69
N GLU A 65 -9.88 5.16 -19.46
CA GLU A 65 -10.05 6.29 -20.34
C GLU A 65 -8.76 7.14 -20.40
N TRP A 66 -8.17 7.45 -19.24
CA TRP A 66 -6.88 8.15 -19.18
C TRP A 66 -5.79 7.34 -19.90
N GLN A 67 -5.68 6.03 -19.63
CA GLN A 67 -4.70 5.14 -20.26
C GLN A 67 -4.84 5.18 -21.80
N LYS A 68 -6.05 5.01 -22.31
CA LYS A 68 -6.34 5.05 -23.75
C LYS A 68 -5.95 6.38 -24.41
N GLN A 69 -6.20 7.50 -23.73
CA GLN A 69 -5.84 8.84 -24.23
C GLN A 69 -4.32 9.03 -24.29
N HIS A 70 -3.57 8.33 -23.46
CA HIS A 70 -2.11 8.41 -23.36
C HIS A 70 -1.36 7.21 -23.95
N ASP A 71 -2.05 6.29 -24.63
CA ASP A 71 -1.49 5.04 -25.16
C ASP A 71 -0.30 5.26 -26.11
N ALA A 72 -0.27 6.37 -26.84
CA ALA A 72 0.85 6.74 -27.72
C ALA A 72 2.17 7.01 -26.97
N TYR A 73 2.11 7.29 -25.66
CA TYR A 73 3.28 7.54 -24.80
C TYR A 73 3.69 6.31 -24.00
N LYS A 74 2.88 5.25 -24.03
CA LYS A 74 3.06 4.06 -23.22
C LYS A 74 4.27 3.24 -23.66
N LYS A 75 5.07 2.84 -22.68
CA LYS A 75 6.17 1.87 -22.81
C LYS A 75 6.01 0.80 -21.75
N ASP A 76 5.90 -0.45 -22.17
CA ASP A 76 5.98 -1.58 -21.24
C ASP A 76 7.41 -1.71 -20.76
N VAL A 77 7.61 -1.68 -19.46
CA VAL A 77 8.93 -1.67 -18.84
C VAL A 77 9.08 -2.82 -17.83
N HIS A 78 10.29 -3.34 -17.75
CA HIS A 78 10.63 -4.45 -16.87
C HIS A 78 11.94 -4.16 -16.15
N ILE A 79 12.01 -4.51 -14.88
CA ILE A 79 13.26 -4.56 -14.13
C ILE A 79 13.38 -5.92 -13.42
N VAL A 80 14.62 -6.27 -13.07
CA VAL A 80 14.90 -7.40 -12.19
C VAL A 80 15.46 -6.85 -10.89
N ASN A 81 14.78 -7.11 -9.78
CA ASN A 81 15.23 -6.74 -8.44
C ASN A 81 15.15 -7.94 -7.50
N GLU A 82 16.22 -8.22 -6.76
CA GLU A 82 16.33 -9.37 -5.83
C GLU A 82 15.88 -10.72 -6.44
N GLY A 83 16.05 -10.90 -7.77
CA GLY A 83 15.66 -12.11 -8.50
C GLY A 83 14.18 -12.17 -8.92
N PHE A 84 13.39 -11.11 -8.67
CA PHE A 84 12.02 -10.98 -9.16
C PHE A 84 12.00 -10.18 -10.47
N ASN A 85 11.27 -10.68 -11.48
CA ASN A 85 10.91 -9.90 -12.65
C ASN A 85 9.72 -9.03 -12.28
N LEU A 86 9.88 -7.72 -12.36
CA LEU A 86 8.88 -6.73 -12.04
C LEU A 86 8.42 -6.03 -13.32
N TYR A 87 7.13 -5.77 -13.42
CA TYR A 87 6.48 -5.17 -14.57
C TYR A 87 5.90 -3.81 -14.23
N GLY A 88 6.02 -2.87 -15.17
CA GLY A 88 5.41 -1.56 -15.09
C GLY A 88 5.07 -1.00 -16.47
N GLU A 89 4.33 0.09 -16.50
CA GLU A 89 4.04 0.88 -17.69
C GLU A 89 4.49 2.32 -17.44
N TYR A 90 5.38 2.78 -18.31
CA TYR A 90 5.89 4.14 -18.28
C TYR A 90 5.29 4.95 -19.42
N TYR A 91 4.67 6.07 -19.06
CA TYR A 91 4.08 7.03 -19.99
C TYR A 91 5.05 8.20 -20.16
N ASP A 92 5.83 8.14 -21.25
CA ASP A 92 6.88 9.11 -21.57
C ASP A 92 6.30 10.25 -22.41
N MET A 93 5.82 11.28 -21.75
CA MET A 93 5.24 12.47 -22.36
C MET A 93 6.28 13.57 -22.65
N GLY A 94 7.57 13.27 -22.49
CA GLY A 94 8.67 14.17 -22.80
C GLY A 94 9.04 15.17 -21.70
N TYR A 95 8.62 14.93 -20.46
CA TYR A 95 8.95 15.78 -19.32
C TYR A 95 10.23 15.31 -18.59
N ASP A 96 10.85 16.22 -17.83
CA ASP A 96 12.01 15.97 -16.98
C ASP A 96 11.64 15.44 -15.56
N LYS A 97 10.34 15.38 -15.27
CA LYS A 97 9.76 14.95 -14.00
C LYS A 97 8.86 13.75 -14.19
N ALA A 98 8.77 12.90 -13.18
CA ALA A 98 7.83 11.78 -13.18
C ALA A 98 7.14 11.59 -11.83
N VAL A 99 5.91 11.07 -11.88
CA VAL A 99 5.28 10.44 -10.72
C VAL A 99 5.39 8.92 -10.84
N MET A 100 5.67 8.26 -9.73
CA MET A 100 5.53 6.80 -9.60
C MET A 100 4.33 6.51 -8.70
N ILE A 101 3.33 5.82 -9.24
CA ILE A 101 2.09 5.49 -8.53
C ILE A 101 2.20 4.08 -7.96
N LEU A 102 2.05 3.99 -6.64
CA LEU A 102 2.19 2.80 -5.82
C LEU A 102 0.80 2.35 -5.34
N SER A 103 0.30 1.27 -5.94
CA SER A 103 -1.04 0.75 -5.68
C SER A 103 -1.19 0.15 -4.28
N GLY A 104 -2.43 0.02 -3.84
CA GLY A 104 -2.80 -0.58 -2.57
C GLY A 104 -2.69 -2.11 -2.57
N ARG A 105 -3.07 -2.72 -1.45
CA ARG A 105 -3.09 -4.17 -1.27
C ARG A 105 -4.15 -4.80 -2.20
N THR A 106 -3.84 -5.78 -2.95
CA THR A 106 -4.73 -6.46 -3.88
C THR A 106 -4.96 -5.74 -5.22
N GLU A 107 -4.26 -4.64 -5.45
CA GLU A 107 -4.42 -3.81 -6.64
C GLU A 107 -3.18 -3.91 -7.54
N SER A 108 -3.41 -4.10 -8.84
CA SER A 108 -2.37 -4.04 -9.86
C SER A 108 -2.15 -2.60 -10.35
N LEU A 109 -1.18 -2.39 -11.23
CA LEU A 109 -0.89 -1.10 -11.85
C LEU A 109 -2.12 -0.44 -12.51
N ARG A 110 -3.11 -1.23 -12.95
CA ARG A 110 -4.33 -0.73 -13.57
C ARG A 110 -5.10 0.25 -12.68
N TYR A 111 -5.08 0.03 -11.36
CA TYR A 111 -5.66 0.94 -10.40
C TYR A 111 -4.95 2.30 -10.39
N GLY A 112 -3.64 2.31 -10.65
CA GLY A 112 -2.82 3.51 -10.71
C GLY A 112 -3.20 4.48 -11.82
N TYR A 113 -3.78 4.02 -12.94
CA TYR A 113 -4.21 4.89 -14.04
C TYR A 113 -5.18 5.98 -13.59
N TYR A 114 -6.05 5.65 -12.64
CA TYR A 114 -7.03 6.59 -12.11
C TYR A 114 -6.37 7.81 -11.46
N PHE A 115 -5.23 7.62 -10.81
CA PHE A 115 -4.51 8.68 -10.10
C PHE A 115 -3.52 9.44 -10.99
N ALA A 116 -3.33 9.04 -12.23
CA ALA A 116 -2.33 9.63 -13.13
C ALA A 116 -2.70 11.03 -13.65
N LYS A 117 -4.00 11.32 -13.78
CA LYS A 117 -4.52 12.54 -14.40
C LYS A 117 -3.93 13.85 -13.83
N PRO A 118 -3.95 14.13 -12.51
CA PRO A 118 -3.44 15.41 -12.00
C PRO A 118 -1.96 15.62 -12.27
N TYR A 119 -1.18 14.56 -12.38
CA TYR A 119 0.25 14.62 -12.68
C TYR A 119 0.53 14.88 -14.16
N SER A 120 -0.15 14.14 -15.06
CA SER A 120 -0.01 14.36 -16.50
C SER A 120 -0.45 15.77 -16.92
N GLU A 121 -1.55 16.28 -16.33
CA GLU A 121 -2.02 17.66 -16.55
C GLU A 121 -1.06 18.71 -15.96
N TRP A 122 -0.31 18.38 -14.91
CA TRP A 122 0.70 19.27 -14.33
C TRP A 122 2.01 19.28 -15.14
N GLY A 123 2.22 18.32 -16.03
CA GLY A 123 3.43 18.19 -16.85
C GLY A 123 4.46 17.22 -16.29
N MET A 124 4.03 16.04 -15.86
CA MET A 124 4.88 14.93 -15.40
C MET A 124 4.64 13.69 -16.24
N ASN A 125 5.72 12.93 -16.50
CA ASN A 125 5.61 11.56 -16.93
C ASN A 125 5.01 10.69 -15.82
N VAL A 126 4.45 9.54 -16.17
CA VAL A 126 3.79 8.65 -15.20
C VAL A 126 4.38 7.25 -15.30
N LEU A 127 4.81 6.69 -14.18
CA LEU A 127 5.12 5.28 -14.03
C LEU A 127 4.06 4.64 -13.13
N VAL A 128 3.40 3.60 -13.64
CA VAL A 128 2.55 2.70 -12.84
C VAL A 128 3.18 1.33 -12.83
N VAL A 129 3.24 0.68 -11.67
CA VAL A 129 3.91 -0.60 -11.51
C VAL A 129 2.98 -1.65 -10.90
N ASP A 130 3.14 -2.89 -11.33
CA ASP A 130 2.62 -4.03 -10.58
C ASP A 130 3.57 -4.30 -9.40
N PRO A 131 3.15 -4.11 -8.14
CA PRO A 131 3.99 -4.47 -7.00
C PRO A 131 4.37 -5.96 -7.03
N ARG A 132 5.45 -6.35 -6.32
CA ARG A 132 5.76 -7.78 -6.18
C ARG A 132 4.51 -8.56 -5.71
N ALA A 133 4.33 -9.78 -6.18
CA ALA A 133 3.16 -10.62 -5.96
C ALA A 133 1.84 -10.10 -6.58
N HIS A 134 1.85 -9.07 -7.44
CA HIS A 134 0.65 -8.53 -8.11
C HIS A 134 0.81 -8.54 -9.63
N GLY A 135 -0.31 -8.51 -10.35
CA GLY A 135 -0.36 -8.37 -11.80
C GLY A 135 0.60 -9.30 -12.54
N LEU A 136 1.47 -8.75 -13.37
CA LEU A 136 2.49 -9.47 -14.12
C LEU A 136 3.82 -9.63 -13.38
N SER A 137 4.01 -8.92 -12.26
CA SER A 137 5.22 -9.05 -11.44
C SER A 137 5.30 -10.40 -10.73
N ASP A 138 6.53 -10.88 -10.54
CA ASP A 138 6.82 -12.08 -9.76
C ASP A 138 6.59 -11.85 -8.26
N GLY A 139 6.66 -12.91 -7.50
CA GLY A 139 6.50 -12.89 -6.05
C GLY A 139 5.28 -13.66 -5.57
N LYS A 140 5.26 -13.91 -4.27
CA LYS A 140 4.21 -14.69 -3.61
C LYS A 140 3.61 -13.95 -2.42
N TYR A 141 4.41 -13.20 -1.69
CA TYR A 141 4.01 -12.55 -0.45
C TYR A 141 3.92 -11.03 -0.64
N ASN A 142 2.84 -10.44 -0.13
CA ASN A 142 2.77 -9.02 0.10
C ASN A 142 3.36 -8.75 1.48
N THR A 143 4.37 -7.89 1.55
CA THR A 143 5.12 -7.61 2.78
C THR A 143 4.69 -6.29 3.42
N VAL A 144 3.53 -5.78 3.06
CA VAL A 144 2.92 -4.54 3.54
C VAL A 144 3.83 -3.31 3.41
N GLY A 145 4.58 -3.28 2.33
CA GLY A 145 5.46 -2.18 1.96
C GLY A 145 6.95 -2.42 2.26
N PHE A 146 7.32 -3.39 3.11
CA PHE A 146 8.73 -3.57 3.52
C PHE A 146 9.64 -3.96 2.36
N GLU A 147 9.35 -5.03 1.66
CA GLU A 147 10.16 -5.47 0.53
C GLU A 147 9.78 -4.72 -0.75
N GLU A 148 8.51 -4.29 -0.86
CA GLU A 148 8.04 -3.46 -1.96
C GLU A 148 8.83 -2.14 -2.04
N SER A 149 9.25 -1.56 -0.92
CA SER A 149 10.07 -0.33 -0.89
C SER A 149 11.42 -0.46 -1.60
N LYS A 150 12.02 -1.65 -1.60
CA LYS A 150 13.26 -1.92 -2.34
C LYS A 150 13.00 -1.95 -3.84
N ASP A 151 11.84 -2.46 -4.26
CA ASP A 151 11.40 -2.42 -5.65
C ASP A 151 11.13 -0.99 -6.09
N ASP A 152 10.50 -0.19 -5.22
CA ASP A 152 10.23 1.22 -5.47
C ASP A 152 11.52 2.01 -5.71
N LEU A 153 12.58 1.76 -4.92
CA LEU A 153 13.91 2.34 -5.13
C LEU A 153 14.55 1.86 -6.43
N ALA A 154 14.40 0.58 -6.79
CA ALA A 154 14.92 0.04 -8.05
C ALA A 154 14.21 0.66 -9.27
N TRP A 155 12.90 0.87 -9.21
CA TRP A 155 12.12 1.52 -10.26
C TRP A 155 12.52 2.98 -10.47
N VAL A 156 12.69 3.77 -9.41
CA VAL A 156 13.11 5.16 -9.57
C VAL A 156 14.55 5.28 -10.08
N LYS A 157 15.42 4.34 -9.69
CA LYS A 157 16.76 4.22 -10.26
C LYS A 157 16.69 3.94 -11.75
N PHE A 158 15.84 3.01 -12.19
CA PHE A 158 15.62 2.70 -13.60
C PHE A 158 15.12 3.93 -14.37
N LEU A 159 14.16 4.71 -13.83
CA LEU A 159 13.70 5.94 -14.48
C LEU A 159 14.83 6.96 -14.64
N HIS A 160 15.64 7.14 -13.59
CA HIS A 160 16.76 8.08 -13.62
C HIS A 160 17.84 7.68 -14.63
N GLU A 161 18.27 6.41 -14.61
CA GLU A 161 19.36 5.91 -15.45
C GLU A 161 18.96 5.72 -16.92
N THR A 162 17.71 5.32 -17.19
CA THR A 162 17.24 4.97 -18.54
C THR A 162 16.57 6.15 -19.24
N TYR A 163 15.79 6.94 -18.50
CA TYR A 163 15.00 8.04 -19.06
C TYR A 163 15.44 9.43 -18.60
N HIS A 164 16.54 9.49 -17.84
CA HIS A 164 17.15 10.75 -17.36
C HIS A 164 16.18 11.62 -16.56
N ILE A 165 15.29 10.98 -15.76
CA ILE A 165 14.36 11.70 -14.92
C ILE A 165 15.08 12.21 -13.66
N GLU A 166 15.12 13.54 -13.50
CA GLU A 166 15.84 14.22 -12.41
C GLU A 166 14.98 14.55 -11.20
N SER A 167 13.66 14.37 -11.32
CA SER A 167 12.72 14.68 -10.24
C SER A 167 11.56 13.70 -10.25
N ILE A 168 11.45 12.90 -9.18
CA ILE A 168 10.42 11.88 -9.04
C ILE A 168 9.62 12.14 -7.76
N VAL A 169 8.30 12.02 -7.85
CA VAL A 169 7.38 12.06 -6.72
C VAL A 169 6.70 10.69 -6.59
N TYR A 170 6.62 10.16 -5.38
CA TYR A 170 5.77 9.00 -5.12
C TYR A 170 4.31 9.43 -4.89
N HIS A 171 3.39 8.64 -5.40
CA HIS A 171 1.98 8.69 -5.01
C HIS A 171 1.58 7.30 -4.53
N GLY A 172 1.45 7.13 -3.23
CA GLY A 172 1.14 5.83 -2.63
C GLY A 172 -0.26 5.78 -2.04
N ILE A 173 -0.94 4.64 -2.27
CA ILE A 173 -2.26 4.34 -1.72
C ILE A 173 -2.13 3.17 -0.74
N CYS A 174 -2.62 3.31 0.50
CA CYS A 174 -2.65 2.24 1.50
C CYS A 174 -1.25 1.61 1.71
N ILE A 175 -1.04 0.35 1.28
CA ILE A 175 0.27 -0.35 1.36
C ILE A 175 1.31 0.33 0.47
N GLY A 176 0.92 0.84 -0.70
CA GLY A 176 1.82 1.61 -1.55
C GLY A 176 2.32 2.88 -0.87
N ALA A 177 1.48 3.54 -0.06
CA ALA A 177 1.91 4.67 0.77
C ALA A 177 2.93 4.25 1.84
N ALA A 178 2.78 3.08 2.44
CA ALA A 178 3.76 2.54 3.39
C ALA A 178 5.08 2.18 2.70
N GLY A 179 5.04 1.51 1.53
CA GLY A 179 6.23 1.21 0.72
C GLY A 179 7.00 2.46 0.34
N GLY A 180 6.30 3.45 -0.24
CA GLY A 180 6.89 4.75 -0.56
C GLY A 180 7.48 5.48 0.67
N MET A 181 6.85 5.36 1.85
CA MET A 181 7.39 5.92 3.09
C MET A 181 8.69 5.21 3.51
N TYR A 182 8.75 3.88 3.46
CA TYR A 182 9.99 3.15 3.76
C TYR A 182 11.09 3.47 2.74
N ALA A 183 10.75 3.58 1.45
CA ALA A 183 11.69 3.94 0.41
C ALA A 183 12.28 5.34 0.63
N ILE A 184 11.45 6.35 0.90
CA ILE A 184 11.86 7.75 0.99
C ILE A 184 12.61 8.06 2.30
N THR A 185 12.37 7.28 3.36
CA THR A 185 13.08 7.40 4.65
C THR A 185 14.30 6.48 4.76
N SER A 186 14.56 5.68 3.72
CA SER A 186 15.71 4.78 3.66
C SER A 186 17.02 5.58 3.51
N GLU A 187 18.09 5.07 4.10
CA GLU A 187 19.46 5.58 3.89
C GLU A 187 19.88 5.55 2.40
N ASN A 188 19.26 4.69 1.61
CA ASN A 188 19.50 4.58 0.17
C ASN A 188 18.58 5.46 -0.69
N CYS A 189 17.78 6.35 -0.08
CA CYS A 189 16.87 7.23 -0.81
C CYS A 189 17.66 8.24 -1.66
N PRO A 190 17.55 8.20 -3.00
CA PRO A 190 18.31 9.11 -3.85
C PRO A 190 17.72 10.53 -3.84
N GLU A 191 18.57 11.51 -4.18
CA GLU A 191 18.21 12.93 -4.17
C GLU A 191 17.17 13.30 -5.24
N TYR A 192 17.03 12.52 -6.31
CA TYR A 192 16.01 12.76 -7.34
C TYR A 192 14.59 12.38 -6.90
N ILE A 193 14.39 11.71 -5.76
CA ILE A 193 13.08 11.60 -5.12
C ILE A 193 12.81 12.90 -4.37
N LYS A 194 11.77 13.65 -4.79
CA LYS A 194 11.49 15.00 -4.28
C LYS A 194 10.39 15.08 -3.24
N GLY A 195 9.56 14.07 -3.12
CA GLY A 195 8.48 14.05 -2.13
C GLY A 195 7.52 12.89 -2.34
N ILE A 196 6.49 12.83 -1.51
CA ILE A 196 5.47 11.79 -1.55
C ILE A 196 4.08 12.36 -1.28
N VAL A 197 3.10 11.87 -2.04
CA VAL A 197 1.66 11.98 -1.76
C VAL A 197 1.18 10.64 -1.22
N THR A 198 0.44 10.64 -0.11
CA THR A 198 -0.09 9.41 0.50
C THR A 198 -1.60 9.51 0.66
N GLU A 199 -2.33 8.47 0.26
CA GLU A 199 -3.75 8.30 0.56
C GLU A 199 -3.96 7.09 1.47
N GLY A 200 -4.66 7.29 2.59
CA GLY A 200 -5.03 6.19 3.48
C GLY A 200 -3.84 5.42 4.07
N MET A 201 -2.72 6.10 4.35
CA MET A 201 -1.55 5.48 4.97
C MET A 201 -1.85 5.07 6.41
N PHE A 202 -1.64 3.80 6.73
CA PHE A 202 -1.77 3.30 8.10
C PHE A 202 -0.54 3.60 8.96
N ALA A 203 -0.70 3.63 10.28
CA ALA A 203 0.45 3.75 11.20
C ALA A 203 1.27 2.44 11.23
N ASN A 204 0.61 1.29 11.37
CA ASN A 204 1.13 -0.05 11.15
C ASN A 204 0.02 -0.95 10.63
N PHE A 205 0.38 -2.01 9.90
CA PHE A 205 -0.62 -2.88 9.28
C PHE A 205 -1.40 -3.70 10.30
N GLY A 206 -0.83 -3.95 11.49
CA GLY A 206 -1.50 -4.65 12.58
C GLY A 206 -2.76 -3.93 13.05
N GLU A 207 -2.74 -2.59 13.14
CA GLU A 207 -3.94 -1.81 13.47
C GLU A 207 -5.00 -1.89 12.37
N SER A 208 -4.60 -1.79 11.11
CA SER A 208 -5.51 -1.97 9.98
C SER A 208 -6.14 -3.37 9.98
N MET A 209 -5.34 -4.42 10.19
CA MET A 209 -5.83 -5.80 10.31
C MET A 209 -6.79 -5.98 11.49
N LYS A 210 -6.48 -5.40 12.64
CA LYS A 210 -7.37 -5.38 13.81
C LYS A 210 -8.73 -4.79 13.47
N ASN A 211 -8.74 -3.65 12.78
CA ASN A 211 -9.98 -2.98 12.38
C ASN A 211 -10.80 -3.85 11.41
N HIS A 212 -10.17 -4.52 10.46
CA HIS A 212 -10.81 -5.52 9.60
C HIS A 212 -11.44 -6.69 10.38
N LEU A 213 -10.77 -7.19 11.41
CA LEU A 213 -11.30 -8.28 12.23
C LEU A 213 -12.50 -7.81 13.08
N ILE A 214 -12.44 -6.59 13.61
CA ILE A 214 -13.55 -5.98 14.39
C ILE A 214 -14.79 -5.82 13.49
N GLU A 215 -14.63 -5.24 12.30
CA GLU A 215 -15.70 -5.06 11.33
C GLU A 215 -16.39 -6.40 11.00
N ARG A 216 -15.60 -7.45 10.84
CA ARG A 216 -16.09 -8.81 10.55
C ARG A 216 -16.52 -9.61 11.78
N LYS A 217 -16.56 -8.99 12.96
CA LYS A 217 -16.92 -9.61 14.25
C LYS A 217 -16.11 -10.88 14.55
N LYS A 218 -14.80 -10.86 14.23
CA LYS A 218 -13.88 -11.98 14.47
C LYS A 218 -13.12 -11.77 15.78
N LEU A 219 -12.71 -12.88 16.41
CA LEU A 219 -11.84 -12.85 17.58
C LEU A 219 -10.47 -12.26 17.23
N MET A 220 -10.00 -11.34 18.07
CA MET A 220 -8.69 -10.71 17.90
C MET A 220 -7.57 -11.50 18.58
N PHE A 221 -7.77 -11.84 19.85
CA PHE A 221 -6.77 -12.60 20.61
C PHE A 221 -7.13 -14.09 20.64
N PRO A 222 -6.20 -15.00 20.39
CA PRO A 222 -4.79 -14.79 20.04
C PRO A 222 -4.53 -14.75 18.51
N ILE A 223 -5.56 -14.59 17.69
CA ILE A 223 -5.47 -14.67 16.21
C ILE A 223 -4.48 -13.65 15.65
N MET A 224 -4.49 -12.40 16.15
CA MET A 224 -3.57 -11.35 15.69
C MET A 224 -2.10 -11.72 15.89
N GLN A 225 -1.76 -12.29 17.05
CA GLN A 225 -0.41 -12.74 17.37
C GLN A 225 0.04 -13.88 16.44
N CYS A 226 -0.88 -14.80 16.13
CA CYS A 226 -0.61 -15.90 15.20
C CYS A 226 -0.47 -15.40 13.75
N ILE A 227 -1.25 -14.39 13.31
CA ILE A 227 -1.09 -13.79 11.97
C ILE A 227 0.29 -13.11 11.87
N ASP A 228 0.69 -12.33 12.90
CA ASP A 228 2.02 -11.70 12.93
C ASP A 228 3.16 -12.73 12.96
N PHE A 229 2.97 -13.84 13.66
CA PHE A 229 3.90 -14.97 13.63
C PHE A 229 4.05 -15.52 12.21
N TRP A 230 2.97 -15.76 11.47
CA TRP A 230 3.02 -16.23 10.10
C TRP A 230 3.70 -15.25 9.16
N MET A 231 3.42 -13.95 9.30
CA MET A 231 4.10 -12.92 8.53
C MET A 231 5.61 -12.94 8.79
N LYS A 232 6.03 -12.97 10.05
CA LYS A 232 7.45 -13.09 10.41
C LYS A 232 8.09 -14.37 9.85
N HIS A 233 7.38 -15.49 9.94
CA HIS A 233 7.88 -16.78 9.45
C HIS A 233 8.14 -16.79 7.94
N TYR A 234 7.24 -16.20 7.13
CA TYR A 234 7.33 -16.22 5.68
C TYR A 234 8.12 -15.06 5.07
N THR A 235 8.17 -13.92 5.75
CA THR A 235 8.73 -12.70 5.17
C THR A 235 9.85 -12.06 6.00
N GLY A 236 10.04 -12.49 7.25
CA GLY A 236 10.98 -11.84 8.19
C GLY A 236 10.43 -10.55 8.83
N HIS A 237 9.28 -10.05 8.37
CA HIS A 237 8.72 -8.76 8.81
C HIS A 237 7.54 -8.94 9.76
N SER A 238 7.26 -7.93 10.59
CA SER A 238 6.14 -7.89 11.51
C SER A 238 5.11 -6.86 11.05
N MET A 239 3.83 -7.25 10.99
CA MET A 239 2.74 -6.31 10.71
C MET A 239 2.52 -5.28 11.83
N MET A 240 3.13 -5.49 13.01
CA MET A 240 3.07 -4.55 14.14
C MET A 240 4.07 -3.39 13.99
N LYS A 241 4.98 -3.47 13.00
CA LYS A 241 5.82 -2.39 12.54
C LYS A 241 5.16 -1.66 11.38
N GLY A 242 5.52 -0.38 11.19
CA GLY A 242 4.86 0.43 10.18
C GLY A 242 5.50 1.79 9.93
N PRO A 243 4.88 2.60 9.07
CA PRO A 243 5.32 3.97 8.82
C PRO A 243 5.54 4.81 10.09
N ILE A 244 4.83 4.53 11.18
CA ILE A 244 5.00 5.22 12.47
C ILE A 244 6.40 5.03 13.09
N ASP A 245 7.09 3.95 12.72
CA ASP A 245 8.42 3.65 13.24
C ASP A 245 9.54 4.37 12.45
N VAL A 246 9.25 4.91 11.27
CA VAL A 246 10.24 5.54 10.37
C VAL A 246 9.90 6.99 9.99
N ILE A 247 8.69 7.47 10.30
CA ILE A 247 8.20 8.79 9.89
C ILE A 247 9.04 9.95 10.44
N ASP A 248 9.75 9.77 11.55
CA ASP A 248 10.68 10.74 12.13
C ASP A 248 11.95 10.94 11.29
N GLY A 249 12.24 10.06 10.35
CA GLY A 249 13.25 10.25 9.31
C GLY A 249 12.74 10.97 8.04
N MET A 250 11.46 11.37 7.99
CA MET A 250 10.85 11.97 6.80
C MET A 250 11.15 13.47 6.71
N GLU A 251 12.23 13.83 6.04
CA GLU A 251 12.63 15.24 5.84
C GLU A 251 12.09 15.85 4.54
N LYS A 252 11.82 15.01 3.52
CA LYS A 252 11.33 15.46 2.22
C LYS A 252 9.85 15.90 2.27
N PRO A 253 9.38 16.70 1.30
CA PRO A 253 7.99 17.14 1.20
C PRO A 253 6.98 15.98 1.23
N ILE A 254 5.88 16.15 1.97
CA ILE A 254 4.80 15.16 2.07
C ILE A 254 3.41 15.80 2.07
N LEU A 255 2.54 15.24 1.23
CA LEU A 255 1.10 15.48 1.26
C LEU A 255 0.40 14.22 1.77
N MET A 256 -0.27 14.30 2.91
CA MET A 256 -1.11 13.23 3.44
C MET A 256 -2.58 13.54 3.15
N ILE A 257 -3.29 12.62 2.52
CA ILE A 257 -4.73 12.72 2.23
C ILE A 257 -5.44 11.62 3.00
N GLN A 258 -6.41 11.99 3.84
CA GLN A 258 -7.04 11.07 4.77
C GLN A 258 -8.54 11.35 4.93
N SER A 259 -9.34 10.27 5.00
CA SER A 259 -10.75 10.34 5.38
C SER A 259 -10.95 10.25 6.89
N LYS A 260 -11.90 11.02 7.42
CA LYS A 260 -12.40 10.85 8.78
C LYS A 260 -13.25 9.59 8.94
N MET A 261 -13.73 9.02 7.84
CA MET A 261 -14.58 7.82 7.81
C MET A 261 -13.84 6.54 7.38
N ASP A 262 -12.51 6.61 7.19
CA ASP A 262 -11.72 5.42 6.88
C ASP A 262 -11.68 4.48 8.09
N PRO A 263 -12.24 3.26 7.99
CA PRO A 263 -12.28 2.34 9.12
C PRO A 263 -10.97 1.58 9.32
N TYR A 264 -10.07 1.58 8.34
CA TYR A 264 -8.84 0.76 8.32
C TYR A 264 -7.59 1.57 8.66
N SER A 265 -7.44 2.72 8.02
CA SER A 265 -6.39 3.69 8.30
C SER A 265 -7.05 4.91 8.94
N THR A 266 -7.14 4.92 10.26
CA THR A 266 -7.96 5.91 10.96
C THR A 266 -7.36 7.31 10.92
N VAL A 267 -8.22 8.33 11.01
CA VAL A 267 -7.80 9.73 11.06
C VAL A 267 -6.89 10.04 12.24
N GLU A 268 -7.06 9.33 13.36
CA GLU A 268 -6.20 9.45 14.55
C GLU A 268 -4.77 9.01 14.22
N ASN A 269 -4.61 7.93 13.45
CA ASN A 269 -3.31 7.46 13.00
C ASN A 269 -2.67 8.43 12.01
N ALA A 270 -3.44 8.97 11.06
CA ALA A 270 -2.93 10.00 10.15
C ALA A 270 -2.45 11.26 10.89
N LYS A 271 -3.17 11.71 11.92
CA LYS A 271 -2.75 12.83 12.77
C LYS A 271 -1.47 12.53 13.53
N LYS A 272 -1.34 11.34 14.13
CA LYS A 272 -0.11 10.91 14.82
C LYS A 272 1.09 10.89 13.88
N LEU A 273 0.92 10.34 12.66
CA LEU A 273 1.96 10.36 11.64
C LEU A 273 2.34 11.78 11.25
N PHE A 274 1.35 12.64 11.02
CA PHE A 274 1.57 14.04 10.66
C PHE A 274 2.29 14.82 11.76
N GLU A 275 1.91 14.65 13.02
CA GLU A 275 2.55 15.30 14.19
C GLU A 275 4.01 14.86 14.34
N LYS A 276 4.28 13.54 14.17
CA LYS A 276 5.61 12.97 14.32
C LYS A 276 6.55 13.28 13.13
N CYS A 277 6.00 13.60 11.96
CA CYS A 277 6.76 13.90 10.75
C CYS A 277 7.54 15.22 10.89
N PRO A 278 8.88 15.24 10.76
CA PRO A 278 9.69 16.45 10.90
C PRO A 278 9.75 17.31 9.62
N SER A 279 9.23 16.84 8.50
CA SER A 279 9.26 17.58 7.23
C SER A 279 8.76 19.02 7.39
N LYS A 280 9.51 19.97 6.85
CA LYS A 280 9.16 21.41 6.83
C LYS A 280 8.03 21.69 5.83
N GLU A 281 7.95 20.90 4.75
CA GLU A 281 6.92 20.94 3.74
C GLU A 281 5.97 19.75 3.92
N LYS A 282 5.09 19.81 4.92
CA LYS A 282 4.07 18.78 5.18
C LYS A 282 2.67 19.37 5.18
N GLN A 283 1.73 18.63 4.59
CA GLN A 283 0.32 18.99 4.57
C GLN A 283 -0.54 17.76 4.88
N LEU A 284 -1.60 17.96 5.67
CA LEU A 284 -2.64 16.97 5.91
C LEU A 284 -3.98 17.50 5.39
N VAL A 285 -4.53 16.84 4.36
CA VAL A 285 -5.84 17.14 3.80
C VAL A 285 -6.85 16.11 4.30
N LEU A 286 -7.86 16.59 5.02
CA LEU A 286 -8.91 15.76 5.59
C LEU A 286 -10.20 15.84 4.77
N TYR A 287 -10.79 14.67 4.55
CA TYR A 287 -12.10 14.49 3.96
C TYR A 287 -13.12 14.14 5.04
N GLU A 288 -14.27 14.80 5.03
CA GLU A 288 -15.37 14.51 5.96
C GLU A 288 -16.05 13.18 5.64
N THR A 289 -16.09 12.82 4.36
CA THR A 289 -16.73 11.61 3.81
C THR A 289 -15.77 10.87 2.89
N GLY A 290 -16.15 9.66 2.47
CA GLY A 290 -15.34 8.77 1.66
C GLY A 290 -14.70 7.66 2.49
N GLY A 291 -14.69 6.46 1.95
CA GLY A 291 -14.06 5.30 2.59
C GLY A 291 -12.56 5.22 2.28
N HIS A 292 -11.97 4.08 2.66
CA HIS A 292 -10.58 3.77 2.40
C HIS A 292 -10.29 3.70 0.88
N SER A 293 -9.25 4.40 0.42
CA SER A 293 -8.83 4.47 -1.00
C SER A 293 -9.92 4.97 -1.97
N GLN A 294 -10.79 5.91 -1.52
CA GLN A 294 -11.93 6.42 -2.28
C GLN A 294 -11.95 7.96 -2.38
N LEU A 295 -10.87 8.64 -1.95
CA LEU A 295 -10.97 10.08 -1.71
C LEU A 295 -11.02 10.88 -3.01
N ARG A 296 -10.26 10.46 -4.03
CA ARG A 296 -10.37 11.05 -5.35
C ARG A 296 -11.74 10.79 -6.01
N TYR A 297 -12.35 9.61 -5.78
CA TYR A 297 -13.71 9.30 -6.22
C TYR A 297 -14.75 10.16 -5.48
N THR A 298 -14.54 10.43 -4.19
CA THR A 298 -15.47 11.21 -3.36
C THR A 298 -15.49 12.69 -3.78
N ASP A 299 -14.32 13.28 -4.08
CA ASP A 299 -14.18 14.67 -4.52
C ASP A 299 -12.88 14.81 -5.31
N SER A 300 -12.97 14.58 -6.61
CA SER A 300 -11.81 14.60 -7.52
C SER A 300 -11.23 16.01 -7.69
N GLU A 301 -12.06 17.04 -7.64
CA GLU A 301 -11.59 18.43 -7.80
C GLU A 301 -10.70 18.83 -6.63
N LYS A 302 -11.17 18.59 -5.39
CA LYS A 302 -10.39 18.83 -4.17
C LYS A 302 -9.10 18.00 -4.13
N TYR A 303 -9.17 16.74 -4.60
CA TYR A 303 -8.03 15.84 -4.63
C TYR A 303 -6.95 16.33 -5.59
N ASP A 304 -7.35 16.57 -6.84
CA ASP A 304 -6.47 17.01 -7.91
C ASP A 304 -5.87 18.39 -7.61
N LEU A 305 -6.66 19.31 -7.00
CA LEU A 305 -6.16 20.61 -6.54
C LEU A 305 -5.09 20.47 -5.45
N ALA A 306 -5.31 19.59 -4.44
CA ALA A 306 -4.33 19.39 -3.38
C ALA A 306 -2.99 18.86 -3.93
N ILE A 307 -3.03 17.98 -4.95
CA ILE A 307 -1.83 17.51 -5.64
C ILE A 307 -1.15 18.64 -6.41
N LYS A 308 -1.91 19.41 -7.20
CA LYS A 308 -1.38 20.54 -7.98
C LYS A 308 -0.70 21.59 -7.08
N ASP A 309 -1.33 21.93 -5.96
CA ASP A 309 -0.78 22.85 -4.97
C ASP A 309 0.51 22.29 -4.34
N PHE A 310 0.53 21.01 -4.00
CA PHE A 310 1.73 20.36 -3.49
C PHE A 310 2.87 20.38 -4.50
N LEU A 311 2.61 19.99 -5.76
CA LEU A 311 3.62 20.00 -6.82
C LEU A 311 4.16 21.43 -7.09
N THR A 312 3.29 22.43 -7.07
CA THR A 312 3.70 23.83 -7.26
C THR A 312 4.62 24.34 -6.15
N ARG A 313 4.42 23.87 -4.90
CA ARG A 313 5.31 24.23 -3.78
C ARG A 313 6.68 23.56 -3.88
N ILE A 314 6.73 22.29 -4.26
CA ILE A 314 8.00 21.55 -4.34
C ILE A 314 8.77 21.79 -5.64
N PHE A 315 8.09 22.27 -6.68
CA PHE A 315 8.67 22.63 -7.98
C PHE A 315 8.30 24.07 -8.35
N PRO A 316 8.81 25.08 -7.62
CA PRO A 316 8.47 26.47 -7.94
C PRO A 316 8.90 26.81 -9.37
N THR A 317 8.00 27.38 -10.14
CA THR A 317 8.33 27.99 -11.44
C THR A 317 9.30 29.13 -11.20
N LYS A 318 10.44 29.10 -11.87
CA LYS A 318 11.45 30.17 -11.84
C LYS A 318 10.89 31.44 -12.49
#